data_b11ebc2b9066315b309c4cfa9d337bd2
#
_entry.id   b11ebc2b9066315b309c4cfa9d337bd2
#
_cell.length_a   1.000
_cell.length_b   1.000
_cell.length_c   1.000
_cell.angle_alpha   90.00
_cell.angle_beta   90.00
_cell.angle_gamma   90.00
#
_symmetry.space_group_name_H-M   'P 1'
#
loop_
_entity.id
_entity.type
_entity.pdbx_description
1 polymer ?
#
loop_
_entity_poly.entity_id
_entity_poly.type
_entity_poly.pdbx_seq_one_letter_code
_entity_poly.pdbx_strand_id
1 'polypeptide(L)'
;MPENIEQTGLFGKYLSINKIFKDREVLRHSYRPHTLPHRKEQIDQLAAILAPSLQSETPSNILIYGKTGTGKTASVRYVGSELEAVSRKMKSYCQVIHINCDIIDTQYRVLTQIAKLLSDDNDEHPSDKARIQIPMTGLATDQIYSKMNEQFEHIGAAFIIVLDEIDKLVKKSGDDTLYTLTRINSDLTHSRVSIIGISNDLGFKTFLDPRVLSSLSEEELVFPPYNAPQLCDILEQRAEMGFNQHVLDEEVIPLCAALAAQEHGDARRALDLLRISGELADRERADKVTTDHVHKAQDKIETDSMTECIRTLPTQSKAVLFCMLILHKHGQKVFISGDITRVYRSLAPALHLDVLTSRRVSDLISELNMLGIINTRLVNRGRHGRTKEMWFDASIDRIWEGIHDDPNERFTAIPSEIVQDALTGGI
;
A
#
# COMPACT_ATOMS: atom_id res chain seq x y z
N MET A 1 15.07 10.78 -41.13
CA MET A 1 13.80 10.75 -41.89
C MET A 1 12.81 9.97 -41.06
N PRO A 2 11.73 10.51 -40.51
CA PRO A 2 10.74 9.71 -39.84
C PRO A 2 9.88 9.02 -40.90
N GLU A 3 9.97 7.70 -40.93
CA GLU A 3 9.13 6.83 -41.75
C GLU A 3 7.66 6.95 -41.37
N ASN A 4 6.81 6.93 -42.36
CA ASN A 4 5.36 7.04 -42.40
C ASN A 4 4.60 6.54 -41.15
N ILE A 5 4.10 7.46 -40.35
CA ILE A 5 3.19 7.24 -39.23
C ILE A 5 1.78 6.77 -39.70
N GLU A 6 1.46 6.85 -40.99
CA GLU A 6 0.15 6.47 -41.55
C GLU A 6 -0.17 4.98 -41.53
N GLN A 7 0.82 4.09 -41.26
CA GLN A 7 0.60 2.62 -41.27
C GLN A 7 0.40 1.98 -39.89
N THR A 8 0.37 2.75 -38.79
CA THR A 8 0.32 2.20 -37.43
C THR A 8 -1.10 1.98 -36.86
N GLY A 9 -2.15 2.04 -37.68
CA GLY A 9 -3.52 1.69 -37.27
C GLY A 9 -4.05 2.52 -36.09
N LEU A 10 -4.76 1.89 -35.16
CA LEU A 10 -5.40 2.50 -33.99
C LEU A 10 -4.43 3.31 -33.11
N PHE A 11 -3.18 2.89 -33.03
CA PHE A 11 -2.15 3.49 -32.17
C PHE A 11 -1.35 4.61 -32.83
N GLY A 12 -1.41 4.77 -34.16
CA GLY A 12 -0.61 5.75 -34.89
C GLY A 12 -0.80 7.19 -34.42
N LYS A 13 -2.04 7.53 -34.06
CA LYS A 13 -2.37 8.86 -33.52
C LYS A 13 -1.83 9.13 -32.10
N TYR A 14 -1.37 8.10 -31.40
CA TYR A 14 -0.79 8.19 -30.06
C TYR A 14 0.74 8.11 -30.06
N LEU A 15 1.37 7.85 -31.21
CA LEU A 15 2.83 7.82 -31.39
C LEU A 15 3.41 9.21 -31.66
N SER A 16 2.59 10.27 -31.64
CA SER A 16 3.09 11.64 -31.78
C SER A 16 3.98 12.01 -30.61
N ILE A 17 5.00 12.82 -30.87
CA ILE A 17 6.02 13.28 -29.92
C ILE A 17 5.39 13.65 -28.59
N ASN A 18 5.89 13.03 -27.53
CA ASN A 18 5.46 13.27 -26.16
C ASN A 18 5.81 14.72 -25.76
N LYS A 19 4.83 15.63 -25.81
CA LYS A 19 5.07 17.06 -25.57
C LYS A 19 5.17 17.37 -24.08
N ILE A 20 4.49 16.61 -23.24
CA ILE A 20 4.36 16.88 -21.80
C ILE A 20 5.51 16.24 -21.02
N PHE A 21 5.77 14.96 -21.25
CA PHE A 21 6.76 14.22 -20.47
C PHE A 21 8.10 14.09 -21.16
N LYS A 22 9.16 14.24 -20.36
CA LYS A 22 10.53 13.85 -20.71
C LYS A 22 10.78 12.39 -20.30
N ASP A 23 10.44 12.03 -19.05
CA ASP A 23 10.52 10.67 -18.50
C ASP A 23 9.39 10.46 -17.50
N ARG A 24 8.42 9.61 -17.84
CA ARG A 24 7.26 9.30 -16.96
C ARG A 24 7.63 8.41 -15.79
N GLU A 25 8.67 7.57 -15.93
CA GLU A 25 9.05 6.60 -14.91
C GLU A 25 9.55 7.28 -13.63
N VAL A 26 10.14 8.46 -13.76
CA VAL A 26 10.61 9.27 -12.62
C VAL A 26 9.47 9.64 -11.66
N LEU A 27 8.23 9.76 -12.14
CA LEU A 27 7.07 10.13 -11.33
C LEU A 27 6.38 8.93 -10.68
N ARG A 28 6.79 7.71 -10.98
CA ARG A 28 6.21 6.49 -10.41
C ARG A 28 6.74 6.20 -9.02
N HIS A 29 5.96 5.48 -8.22
CA HIS A 29 6.35 5.03 -6.88
C HIS A 29 7.56 4.07 -6.88
N SER A 30 7.76 3.35 -7.99
CA SER A 30 8.89 2.42 -8.18
C SER A 30 10.23 3.12 -8.38
N TYR A 31 10.20 4.39 -8.76
CA TYR A 31 11.43 5.15 -8.98
C TYR A 31 12.22 5.37 -7.68
N ARG A 32 13.51 5.12 -7.73
CA ARG A 32 14.43 5.30 -6.60
C ARG A 32 15.21 6.61 -6.76
N PRO A 33 14.89 7.64 -5.97
CA PRO A 33 15.62 8.90 -6.06
C PRO A 33 17.01 8.79 -5.44
N HIS A 34 17.96 9.48 -6.04
CA HIS A 34 19.32 9.62 -5.49
C HIS A 34 19.39 10.56 -4.28
N THR A 35 18.42 11.43 -4.12
CA THR A 35 18.32 12.37 -3.00
C THR A 35 16.91 12.36 -2.43
N LEU A 36 16.78 12.47 -1.12
CA LEU A 36 15.52 12.47 -0.39
C LEU A 36 15.40 13.80 0.36
N PRO A 37 14.79 14.83 -0.25
CA PRO A 37 14.59 16.12 0.41
C PRO A 37 13.88 15.96 1.76
N HIS A 38 14.25 16.78 2.73
CA HIS A 38 13.64 16.82 4.06
C HIS A 38 13.72 15.54 4.90
N ARG A 39 14.64 14.61 4.55
CA ARG A 39 14.93 13.38 5.31
C ARG A 39 16.38 13.25 5.74
N LYS A 40 17.14 14.34 5.62
CA LYS A 40 18.56 14.34 5.98
C LYS A 40 18.79 13.88 7.42
N GLU A 41 18.02 14.40 8.38
CA GLU A 41 18.13 14.05 9.79
C GLU A 41 17.91 12.56 10.03
N GLN A 42 16.83 11.99 9.45
CA GLN A 42 16.53 10.56 9.56
C GLN A 42 17.58 9.69 8.86
N ILE A 43 18.11 10.15 7.73
CA ILE A 43 19.19 9.46 7.00
C ILE A 43 20.47 9.48 7.82
N ASP A 44 20.85 10.62 8.39
CA ASP A 44 22.05 10.76 9.22
C ASP A 44 21.95 9.89 10.48
N GLN A 45 20.77 9.84 11.13
CA GLN A 45 20.52 8.96 12.28
C GLN A 45 20.63 7.48 11.90
N LEU A 46 19.97 7.05 10.80
CA LEU A 46 20.09 5.68 10.29
C LEU A 46 21.54 5.30 9.99
N ALA A 47 22.27 6.17 9.33
CA ALA A 47 23.67 5.94 9.00
C ALA A 47 24.53 5.81 10.27
N ALA A 48 24.31 6.65 11.27
CA ALA A 48 25.02 6.59 12.56
C ALA A 48 24.78 5.27 13.31
N ILE A 49 23.52 4.80 13.35
CA ILE A 49 23.16 3.55 14.02
C ILE A 49 23.73 2.33 13.27
N LEU A 50 23.77 2.37 11.94
CA LEU A 50 24.25 1.25 11.12
C LEU A 50 25.78 1.24 10.91
N ALA A 51 26.48 2.36 11.15
CA ALA A 51 27.91 2.48 10.94
C ALA A 51 28.78 1.39 11.65
N PRO A 52 28.44 0.87 12.86
CA PRO A 52 29.20 -0.20 13.50
C PRO A 52 29.32 -1.46 12.64
N SER A 53 28.36 -1.75 11.75
CA SER A 53 28.43 -2.91 10.86
C SER A 53 29.63 -2.88 9.90
N LEU A 54 30.16 -1.70 9.58
CA LEU A 54 31.38 -1.56 8.79
C LEU A 54 32.64 -2.02 9.52
N GLN A 55 32.57 -2.14 10.85
CA GLN A 55 33.64 -2.63 11.72
C GLN A 55 33.38 -4.07 12.20
N SER A 56 32.40 -4.77 11.56
CA SER A 56 31.96 -6.12 11.95
C SER A 56 31.36 -6.17 13.36
N GLU A 57 30.89 -5.04 13.89
CA GLU A 57 30.13 -4.95 15.12
C GLU A 57 28.64 -5.09 14.84
N THR A 58 27.86 -5.49 15.85
CA THR A 58 26.39 -5.59 15.71
C THR A 58 25.74 -4.22 15.91
N PRO A 59 25.13 -3.61 14.90
CA PRO A 59 24.35 -2.39 15.10
C PRO A 59 23.08 -2.68 15.90
N SER A 60 22.53 -1.65 16.55
CA SER A 60 21.26 -1.76 17.26
C SER A 60 20.12 -2.09 16.29
N ASN A 61 19.11 -2.81 16.78
CA ASN A 61 17.86 -2.99 16.06
C ASN A 61 17.10 -1.66 16.01
N ILE A 62 16.43 -1.42 14.89
CA ILE A 62 15.75 -0.15 14.65
C ILE A 62 14.27 -0.40 14.35
N LEU A 63 13.40 0.36 15.00
CA LEU A 63 11.98 0.38 14.70
C LEU A 63 11.57 1.73 14.12
N ILE A 64 11.09 1.71 12.88
CA ILE A 64 10.76 2.91 12.11
C ILE A 64 9.25 3.05 11.99
N TYR A 65 8.75 4.22 12.37
CA TYR A 65 7.33 4.55 12.33
C TYR A 65 7.04 5.74 11.44
N GLY A 66 5.84 5.76 10.91
CA GLY A 66 5.28 6.92 10.21
C GLY A 66 4.15 6.49 9.29
N LYS A 67 3.33 7.44 8.88
CA LYS A 67 2.27 7.19 7.89
C LYS A 67 2.83 6.72 6.55
N THR A 68 1.98 6.21 5.67
CA THR A 68 2.33 5.91 4.28
C THR A 68 2.89 7.14 3.58
N GLY A 69 3.77 6.94 2.58
CA GLY A 69 4.33 8.03 1.78
C GLY A 69 5.27 9.01 2.48
N THR A 70 5.67 8.73 3.74
CA THR A 70 6.62 9.60 4.48
C THR A 70 8.09 9.33 4.18
N GLY A 71 8.42 8.46 3.25
CA GLY A 71 9.78 8.19 2.80
C GLY A 71 10.56 7.15 3.61
N LYS A 72 9.95 6.41 4.54
CA LYS A 72 10.60 5.38 5.37
C LYS A 72 11.41 4.36 4.56
N THR A 73 10.70 3.59 3.73
CA THR A 73 11.31 2.56 2.88
C THR A 73 12.37 3.13 1.94
N ALA A 74 12.13 4.32 1.38
CA ALA A 74 13.08 4.98 0.49
C ALA A 74 14.37 5.36 1.23
N SER A 75 14.28 5.91 2.44
CA SER A 75 15.44 6.28 3.27
C SER A 75 16.24 5.05 3.70
N VAL A 76 15.59 3.98 4.12
CA VAL A 76 16.25 2.73 4.51
C VAL A 76 16.98 2.10 3.31
N ARG A 77 16.34 2.08 2.14
CA ARG A 77 16.99 1.58 0.91
C ARG A 77 18.17 2.43 0.47
N TYR A 78 18.04 3.74 0.59
CA TYR A 78 19.12 4.67 0.26
C TYR A 78 20.33 4.43 1.18
N VAL A 79 20.13 4.45 2.51
CA VAL A 79 21.21 4.22 3.48
C VAL A 79 21.78 2.82 3.32
N GLY A 80 20.95 1.80 3.10
CA GLY A 80 21.39 0.42 2.88
C GLY A 80 22.30 0.29 1.66
N SER A 81 21.94 0.90 0.53
CA SER A 81 22.76 0.87 -0.69
C SER A 81 24.09 1.59 -0.53
N GLU A 82 24.11 2.73 0.18
CA GLU A 82 25.35 3.44 0.53
C GLU A 82 26.22 2.62 1.47
N LEU A 83 25.61 1.97 2.49
CA LEU A 83 26.33 1.11 3.42
C LEU A 83 27.03 -0.05 2.70
N GLU A 84 26.32 -0.75 1.81
CA GLU A 84 26.91 -1.81 0.98
C GLU A 84 28.02 -1.30 0.06
N ALA A 85 27.84 -0.13 -0.55
CA ALA A 85 28.86 0.48 -1.42
C ALA A 85 30.13 0.84 -0.64
N VAL A 86 29.99 1.36 0.57
CA VAL A 86 31.11 1.68 1.46
C VAL A 86 31.79 0.41 1.98
N SER A 87 31.01 -0.61 2.39
CA SER A 87 31.53 -1.88 2.90
C SER A 87 32.41 -2.58 1.88
N ARG A 88 32.02 -2.59 0.60
CA ARG A 88 32.84 -3.12 -0.51
C ARG A 88 34.17 -2.39 -0.64
N LYS A 89 34.19 -1.05 -0.53
CA LYS A 89 35.41 -0.24 -0.57
C LYS A 89 36.35 -0.50 0.61
N MET A 90 35.77 -0.76 1.80
CA MET A 90 36.52 -1.04 3.02
C MET A 90 36.96 -2.51 3.14
N LYS A 91 36.51 -3.37 2.21
CA LYS A 91 36.69 -4.84 2.28
C LYS A 91 36.10 -5.46 3.55
N SER A 92 35.15 -4.78 4.18
CA SER A 92 34.23 -5.34 5.17
C SER A 92 32.98 -5.79 4.42
N TYR A 93 32.45 -6.96 4.75
CA TYR A 93 31.25 -7.43 4.06
C TYR A 93 30.01 -7.09 4.89
N CYS A 94 29.11 -6.30 4.29
CA CYS A 94 27.81 -5.99 4.88
C CYS A 94 26.75 -6.14 3.79
N GLN A 95 25.69 -6.89 4.08
CA GLN A 95 24.58 -7.14 3.16
C GLN A 95 23.25 -6.67 3.77
N VAL A 96 22.42 -6.01 2.96
CA VAL A 96 21.10 -5.54 3.36
C VAL A 96 20.02 -6.36 2.68
N ILE A 97 19.23 -7.10 3.46
CA ILE A 97 18.18 -8.00 3.00
C ILE A 97 16.83 -7.32 3.20
N HIS A 98 16.10 -7.02 2.12
CA HIS A 98 14.79 -6.40 2.19
C HIS A 98 13.66 -7.42 2.00
N ILE A 99 12.73 -7.47 2.95
CA ILE A 99 11.53 -8.31 2.92
C ILE A 99 10.30 -7.44 3.07
N ASN A 100 9.36 -7.56 2.13
CA ASN A 100 8.05 -6.94 2.25
C ASN A 100 7.08 -7.90 2.93
N CYS A 101 6.66 -7.58 4.16
CA CYS A 101 5.79 -8.40 4.98
C CYS A 101 4.31 -8.38 4.55
N ASP A 102 3.92 -7.48 3.65
CA ASP A 102 2.58 -7.54 3.03
C ASP A 102 2.45 -8.75 2.08
N ILE A 103 3.55 -9.11 1.41
CA ILE A 103 3.61 -10.25 0.48
C ILE A 103 4.06 -11.52 1.22
N ILE A 104 5.05 -11.39 2.11
CA ILE A 104 5.70 -12.49 2.84
C ILE A 104 5.31 -12.39 4.31
N ASP A 105 4.21 -13.00 4.67
CA ASP A 105 3.43 -12.74 5.86
C ASP A 105 3.39 -13.90 6.88
N THR A 106 4.25 -14.91 6.73
CA THR A 106 4.39 -16.04 7.66
C THR A 106 5.84 -16.30 8.02
N GLN A 107 6.08 -16.82 9.24
CA GLN A 107 7.42 -17.16 9.71
C GLN A 107 8.19 -18.02 8.71
N TYR A 108 7.56 -19.10 8.25
CA TYR A 108 8.16 -20.01 7.28
C TYR A 108 8.65 -19.30 6.02
N ARG A 109 7.79 -18.43 5.44
CA ARG A 109 8.11 -17.71 4.20
C ARG A 109 9.19 -16.66 4.42
N VAL A 110 9.20 -15.97 5.57
CA VAL A 110 10.23 -14.98 5.91
C VAL A 110 11.59 -15.67 6.02
N LEU A 111 11.71 -16.73 6.82
CA LEU A 111 12.98 -17.46 6.99
C LEU A 111 13.46 -18.08 5.67
N THR A 112 12.56 -18.66 4.89
CA THR A 112 12.89 -19.22 3.56
C THR A 112 13.39 -18.14 2.61
N GLN A 113 12.76 -16.96 2.61
CA GLN A 113 13.16 -15.85 1.74
C GLN A 113 14.53 -15.28 2.14
N ILE A 114 14.81 -15.14 3.44
CA ILE A 114 16.15 -14.76 3.93
C ILE A 114 17.18 -15.76 3.42
N ALA A 115 16.95 -17.03 3.68
CA ALA A 115 17.86 -18.10 3.29
C ALA A 115 18.09 -18.16 1.76
N LYS A 116 17.04 -17.90 0.96
CA LYS A 116 17.16 -17.79 -0.49
C LYS A 116 18.03 -16.62 -0.91
N LEU A 117 17.77 -15.43 -0.37
CA LEU A 117 18.54 -14.22 -0.71
C LEU A 117 20.03 -14.35 -0.32
N LEU A 118 20.33 -15.08 0.74
CA LEU A 118 21.72 -15.43 1.09
C LEU A 118 22.37 -16.38 0.08
N SER A 119 21.57 -17.19 -0.63
CA SER A 119 22.05 -18.16 -1.62
C SER A 119 22.23 -17.57 -3.03
N ASP A 120 21.41 -16.57 -3.39
CA ASP A 120 21.28 -16.04 -4.77
C ASP A 120 22.28 -14.90 -5.08
N ASP A 121 23.03 -14.42 -4.09
CA ASP A 121 23.94 -13.27 -4.29
C ASP A 121 25.08 -13.64 -5.24
N ASN A 122 25.03 -13.05 -6.45
CA ASN A 122 25.97 -13.31 -7.54
C ASN A 122 27.27 -12.51 -7.43
N ASP A 123 27.43 -11.72 -6.36
CA ASP A 123 28.62 -10.87 -6.22
C ASP A 123 29.78 -11.64 -5.59
N GLU A 124 30.95 -11.37 -6.13
CA GLU A 124 32.28 -11.91 -5.86
C GLU A 124 32.62 -12.03 -4.36
N HIS A 125 31.99 -12.98 -3.66
CA HIS A 125 32.38 -13.30 -2.31
C HIS A 125 33.65 -14.17 -2.34
N PRO A 126 34.68 -13.90 -1.48
CA PRO A 126 35.91 -14.66 -1.47
C PRO A 126 35.77 -16.14 -1.11
N SER A 127 34.63 -16.58 -0.60
CA SER A 127 34.38 -17.99 -0.27
C SER A 127 33.62 -18.68 -1.41
N ASP A 128 34.33 -19.25 -2.34
CA ASP A 128 33.88 -20.18 -3.40
C ASP A 128 33.32 -21.52 -2.85
N LYS A 129 32.81 -21.52 -1.59
CA LYS A 129 32.34 -22.73 -0.94
C LYS A 129 30.86 -22.96 -1.24
N ALA A 130 30.50 -24.20 -1.49
CA ALA A 130 29.19 -24.68 -1.90
C ALA A 130 28.03 -23.99 -1.14
N ARG A 131 27.27 -23.16 -1.85
CA ARG A 131 26.05 -22.50 -1.35
C ARG A 131 25.01 -23.57 -1.04
N ILE A 132 24.43 -23.49 0.15
CA ILE A 132 23.39 -24.43 0.58
C ILE A 132 22.09 -24.07 -0.13
N GLN A 133 21.65 -24.86 -1.10
CA GLN A 133 20.34 -24.67 -1.73
C GLN A 133 19.25 -25.12 -0.76
N ILE A 134 18.36 -24.19 -0.40
CA ILE A 134 17.21 -24.44 0.46
C ILE A 134 15.95 -24.53 -0.42
N PRO A 135 15.29 -25.70 -0.47
CA PRO A 135 14.03 -25.83 -1.22
C PRO A 135 12.94 -24.96 -0.58
N MET A 136 12.13 -24.33 -1.42
CA MET A 136 11.04 -23.41 -0.98
C MET A 136 9.90 -24.12 -0.24
N THR A 137 9.85 -25.44 -0.24
CA THR A 137 8.79 -26.26 0.39
C THR A 137 9.36 -27.59 0.89
N GLY A 138 8.71 -28.18 1.90
CA GLY A 138 8.98 -29.54 2.33
C GLY A 138 9.95 -29.69 3.52
N LEU A 139 10.53 -28.60 4.03
CA LEU A 139 11.33 -28.60 5.25
C LEU A 139 10.53 -28.12 6.45
N ALA A 140 10.83 -28.59 7.64
CA ALA A 140 10.31 -28.00 8.88
C ALA A 140 10.94 -26.63 9.14
N THR A 141 10.23 -25.74 9.83
CA THR A 141 10.70 -24.37 10.14
C THR A 141 12.04 -24.38 10.86
N ASP A 142 12.24 -25.30 11.80
CA ASP A 142 13.50 -25.45 12.56
C ASP A 142 14.67 -25.84 11.65
N GLN A 143 14.42 -26.66 10.64
CA GLN A 143 15.45 -27.04 9.66
C GLN A 143 15.85 -25.88 8.76
N ILE A 144 14.87 -25.03 8.40
CA ILE A 144 15.16 -23.81 7.63
C ILE A 144 15.98 -22.84 8.47
N TYR A 145 15.60 -22.65 9.73
CA TYR A 145 16.34 -21.81 10.67
C TYR A 145 17.79 -22.28 10.84
N SER A 146 18.00 -23.58 11.07
CA SER A 146 19.35 -24.16 11.19
C SER A 146 20.19 -23.91 9.93
N LYS A 147 19.63 -24.18 8.75
CA LYS A 147 20.33 -23.96 7.48
C LYS A 147 20.61 -22.48 7.20
N MET A 148 19.69 -21.60 7.57
CA MET A 148 19.88 -20.15 7.46
C MET A 148 21.04 -19.69 8.36
N ASN A 149 21.12 -20.18 9.60
CA ASN A 149 22.23 -19.89 10.52
C ASN A 149 23.56 -20.41 9.98
N GLU A 150 23.59 -21.63 9.44
CA GLU A 150 24.77 -22.19 8.77
C GLU A 150 25.24 -21.30 7.61
N GLN A 151 24.32 -20.74 6.83
CA GLN A 151 24.67 -19.81 5.75
C GLN A 151 25.24 -18.50 6.29
N PHE A 152 24.60 -17.88 7.30
CA PHE A 152 25.14 -16.69 7.95
C PHE A 152 26.57 -16.93 8.45
N GLU A 153 26.81 -17.99 9.23
CA GLU A 153 28.13 -18.33 9.76
C GLU A 153 29.15 -18.60 8.66
N HIS A 154 28.71 -19.23 7.57
CA HIS A 154 29.59 -19.51 6.43
C HIS A 154 30.05 -18.24 5.71
N ILE A 155 29.18 -17.25 5.58
CA ILE A 155 29.50 -15.96 4.98
C ILE A 155 30.39 -15.13 5.92
N GLY A 156 30.12 -15.14 7.23
CA GLY A 156 30.93 -14.44 8.23
C GLY A 156 30.89 -12.91 8.09
N ALA A 157 29.71 -12.33 7.98
CA ALA A 157 29.49 -10.92 7.64
C ALA A 157 28.49 -10.23 8.57
N ALA A 158 28.33 -8.91 8.41
CA ALA A 158 27.24 -8.16 9.00
C ALA A 158 26.02 -8.17 8.07
N PHE A 159 24.85 -8.47 8.61
CA PHE A 159 23.60 -8.51 7.88
C PHE A 159 22.57 -7.56 8.49
N ILE A 160 21.93 -6.77 7.65
CA ILE A 160 20.82 -5.90 8.04
C ILE A 160 19.54 -6.43 7.41
N ILE A 161 18.65 -7.00 8.23
CA ILE A 161 17.36 -7.54 7.77
C ILE A 161 16.30 -6.45 7.90
N VAL A 162 15.81 -5.96 6.77
CA VAL A 162 14.73 -4.97 6.71
C VAL A 162 13.40 -5.67 6.53
N LEU A 163 12.51 -5.55 7.51
CA LEU A 163 11.14 -6.05 7.50
C LEU A 163 10.21 -4.86 7.24
N ASP A 164 9.85 -4.66 5.98
CA ASP A 164 8.92 -3.58 5.58
C ASP A 164 7.48 -4.03 5.80
N GLU A 165 6.62 -3.13 6.32
CA GLU A 165 5.23 -3.40 6.72
C GLU A 165 5.13 -4.53 7.78
N ILE A 166 6.00 -4.47 8.79
CA ILE A 166 6.13 -5.48 9.85
C ILE A 166 4.82 -5.71 10.63
N ASP A 167 3.96 -4.72 10.72
CA ASP A 167 2.63 -4.81 11.34
C ASP A 167 1.72 -5.83 10.64
N LYS A 168 1.87 -6.05 9.34
CA LYS A 168 1.13 -7.08 8.60
C LYS A 168 1.55 -8.49 9.02
N LEU A 169 2.86 -8.70 9.17
CA LEU A 169 3.41 -9.98 9.63
C LEU A 169 2.89 -10.32 11.04
N VAL A 170 2.96 -9.35 11.96
CA VAL A 170 2.53 -9.54 13.36
C VAL A 170 1.03 -9.78 13.46
N LYS A 171 0.21 -9.03 12.73
CA LYS A 171 -1.25 -9.21 12.71
C LYS A 171 -1.68 -10.58 12.18
N LYS A 172 -0.91 -11.17 11.27
CA LYS A 172 -1.25 -12.45 10.62
C LYS A 172 -0.67 -13.66 11.32
N SER A 173 0.59 -13.62 11.73
CA SER A 173 1.33 -14.77 12.25
C SER A 173 1.89 -14.58 13.66
N GLY A 174 1.48 -13.53 14.37
CA GLY A 174 2.04 -13.22 15.67
C GLY A 174 3.48 -12.74 15.61
N ASP A 175 4.17 -12.73 16.75
CA ASP A 175 5.52 -12.19 16.90
C ASP A 175 6.63 -13.24 16.92
N ASP A 176 6.32 -14.54 16.71
CA ASP A 176 7.29 -15.64 16.73
C ASP A 176 8.46 -15.43 15.78
N THR A 177 8.19 -14.86 14.60
CA THR A 177 9.25 -14.53 13.63
C THR A 177 10.23 -13.51 14.20
N LEU A 178 9.71 -12.47 14.83
CA LEU A 178 10.52 -11.40 15.44
C LEU A 178 11.28 -11.92 16.63
N TYR A 179 10.65 -12.75 17.46
CA TYR A 179 11.29 -13.42 18.57
C TYR A 179 12.50 -14.25 18.12
N THR A 180 12.32 -15.01 17.04
CA THR A 180 13.39 -15.84 16.47
C THR A 180 14.53 -14.98 15.91
N LEU A 181 14.22 -13.95 15.13
CA LEU A 181 15.22 -13.11 14.48
C LEU A 181 15.97 -12.19 15.47
N THR A 182 15.32 -11.65 16.50
CA THR A 182 15.98 -10.79 17.51
C THR A 182 16.99 -11.55 18.37
N ARG A 183 16.88 -12.87 18.44
CA ARG A 183 17.78 -13.74 19.19
C ARG A 183 18.86 -14.43 18.36
N ILE A 184 18.83 -14.26 17.06
CA ILE A 184 19.72 -14.99 16.14
C ILE A 184 21.20 -14.82 16.48
N ASN A 185 21.59 -13.64 16.97
CA ASN A 185 22.97 -13.36 17.36
C ASN A 185 23.48 -14.23 18.53
N SER A 186 22.58 -14.88 19.29
CA SER A 186 22.96 -15.85 20.32
C SER A 186 23.50 -17.15 19.72
N ASP A 187 23.08 -17.46 18.50
CA ASP A 187 23.46 -18.70 17.79
C ASP A 187 24.58 -18.45 16.78
N LEU A 188 24.95 -17.19 16.53
CA LEU A 188 25.98 -16.79 15.58
C LEU A 188 27.29 -16.39 16.27
N THR A 189 28.41 -16.85 15.74
CA THR A 189 29.75 -16.57 16.25
C THR A 189 30.50 -15.56 15.38
N HIS A 190 30.50 -15.77 14.07
CA HIS A 190 31.29 -14.98 13.11
C HIS A 190 30.43 -13.95 12.37
N SER A 191 29.15 -14.18 12.27
CA SER A 191 28.21 -13.23 11.63
C SER A 191 27.47 -12.40 12.66
N ARG A 192 26.98 -11.24 12.21
CA ARG A 192 26.17 -10.33 13.01
C ARG A 192 24.92 -9.94 12.23
N VAL A 193 23.79 -9.95 12.91
CA VAL A 193 22.49 -9.62 12.31
C VAL A 193 21.86 -8.49 13.11
N SER A 194 21.34 -7.48 12.41
CA SER A 194 20.50 -6.43 12.97
C SER A 194 19.21 -6.34 12.18
N ILE A 195 18.14 -5.91 12.83
CA ILE A 195 16.80 -5.86 12.27
C ILE A 195 16.34 -4.41 12.16
N ILE A 196 15.79 -4.04 11.00
CA ILE A 196 15.06 -2.79 10.79
C ILE A 196 13.60 -3.15 10.55
N GLY A 197 12.74 -2.86 11.52
CA GLY A 197 11.28 -3.00 11.36
C GLY A 197 10.66 -1.68 10.89
N ILE A 198 9.91 -1.70 9.80
CA ILE A 198 9.18 -0.53 9.29
C ILE A 198 7.69 -0.75 9.44
N SER A 199 6.99 0.15 10.16
CA SER A 199 5.55 0.08 10.35
C SER A 199 4.84 1.37 9.92
N ASN A 200 3.64 1.19 9.38
CA ASN A 200 2.69 2.27 9.13
C ASN A 200 1.71 2.48 10.31
N ASP A 201 1.67 1.53 11.25
CA ASP A 201 0.74 1.49 12.38
C ASP A 201 1.52 1.61 13.71
N LEU A 202 1.32 2.75 14.41
CA LEU A 202 1.92 2.97 15.73
C LEU A 202 1.36 2.02 16.80
N GLY A 203 0.13 1.53 16.60
CA GLY A 203 -0.56 0.66 17.55
C GLY A 203 -0.05 -0.77 17.54
N PHE A 204 0.72 -1.19 16.53
CA PHE A 204 1.12 -2.59 16.41
C PHE A 204 2.02 -3.06 17.56
N LYS A 205 2.74 -2.17 18.25
CA LYS A 205 3.51 -2.49 19.47
C LYS A 205 2.69 -3.20 20.55
N THR A 206 1.40 -2.91 20.63
CA THR A 206 0.52 -3.52 21.64
C THR A 206 0.26 -5.00 21.40
N PHE A 207 0.57 -5.51 20.21
CA PHE A 207 0.45 -6.91 19.83
C PHE A 207 1.74 -7.72 20.05
N LEU A 208 2.85 -7.04 20.42
CA LEU A 208 4.15 -7.69 20.62
C LEU A 208 4.33 -8.12 22.09
N ASP A 209 4.97 -9.29 22.28
CA ASP A 209 5.50 -9.68 23.60
C ASP A 209 6.50 -8.61 24.07
N PRO A 210 6.47 -8.17 25.34
CA PRO A 210 7.39 -7.17 25.87
C PRO A 210 8.87 -7.50 25.64
N ARG A 211 9.25 -8.77 25.60
CA ARG A 211 10.62 -9.22 25.34
C ARG A 211 11.03 -8.96 23.89
N VAL A 212 10.12 -9.21 22.94
CA VAL A 212 10.34 -8.94 21.52
C VAL A 212 10.40 -7.44 21.29
N LEU A 213 9.48 -6.70 21.88
CA LEU A 213 9.45 -5.25 21.78
C LEU A 213 10.75 -4.63 22.30
N SER A 214 11.23 -5.04 23.49
CA SER A 214 12.48 -4.54 24.06
C SER A 214 13.70 -4.79 23.19
N SER A 215 13.78 -5.96 22.54
CA SER A 215 14.89 -6.30 21.64
C SER A 215 14.79 -5.65 20.28
N LEU A 216 13.57 -5.38 19.78
CA LEU A 216 13.35 -4.77 18.47
C LEU A 216 13.43 -3.24 18.50
N SER A 217 13.06 -2.61 19.63
CA SER A 217 13.00 -1.16 19.79
C SER A 217 14.22 -0.61 20.53
N GLU A 218 15.41 -1.10 20.26
CA GLU A 218 16.65 -0.54 20.82
C GLU A 218 16.81 0.92 20.38
N GLU A 219 16.49 1.18 19.10
CA GLU A 219 16.41 2.54 18.53
C GLU A 219 15.06 2.73 17.83
N GLU A 220 14.48 3.90 18.00
CA GLU A 220 13.20 4.26 17.38
C GLU A 220 13.32 5.52 16.53
N LEU A 221 12.91 5.44 15.28
CA LEU A 221 12.90 6.56 14.35
C LEU A 221 11.50 6.88 13.86
N VAL A 222 11.11 8.13 14.01
CA VAL A 222 9.80 8.63 13.56
C VAL A 222 9.97 9.42 12.26
N PHE A 223 9.17 9.06 11.26
CA PHE A 223 9.08 9.78 10.00
C PHE A 223 7.79 10.61 10.00
N PRO A 224 7.87 11.91 10.29
CA PRO A 224 6.71 12.77 10.27
C PRO A 224 6.16 12.92 8.84
N PRO A 225 4.83 13.17 8.70
CA PRO A 225 4.25 13.50 7.41
C PRO A 225 4.89 14.77 6.84
N TYR A 226 4.94 14.86 5.52
CA TYR A 226 5.42 16.05 4.84
C TYR A 226 4.37 17.17 4.92
N ASN A 227 4.83 18.41 5.08
CA ASN A 227 4.00 19.59 4.90
C ASN A 227 3.97 20.03 3.43
N ALA A 228 3.08 20.98 3.08
CA ALA A 228 2.93 21.43 1.70
C ALA A 228 4.22 22.01 1.08
N PRO A 229 5.01 22.88 1.74
CA PRO A 229 6.30 23.34 1.21
C PRO A 229 7.28 22.19 0.93
N GLN A 230 7.38 21.21 1.83
CA GLN A 230 8.25 20.05 1.62
C GLN A 230 7.82 19.19 0.44
N LEU A 231 6.51 19.04 0.24
CA LEU A 231 5.96 18.35 -0.93
C LEU A 231 6.23 19.12 -2.22
N CYS A 232 6.17 20.47 -2.20
CA CYS A 232 6.56 21.29 -3.35
C CYS A 232 8.01 20.98 -3.77
N ASP A 233 8.95 21.03 -2.84
CA ASP A 233 10.37 20.76 -3.15
C ASP A 233 10.58 19.35 -3.74
N ILE A 234 9.84 18.35 -3.20
CA ILE A 234 9.89 16.98 -3.74
C ILE A 234 9.31 16.92 -5.15
N LEU A 235 8.17 17.59 -5.39
CA LEU A 235 7.52 17.61 -6.70
C LEU A 235 8.34 18.38 -7.73
N GLU A 236 8.94 19.51 -7.37
CA GLU A 236 9.82 20.30 -8.24
C GLU A 236 11.02 19.47 -8.72
N GLN A 237 11.72 18.79 -7.80
CA GLN A 237 12.82 17.90 -8.14
C GLN A 237 12.40 16.81 -9.14
N ARG A 238 11.19 16.24 -8.94
CA ARG A 238 10.67 15.20 -9.83
C ARG A 238 10.21 15.77 -11.17
N ALA A 239 9.61 16.95 -11.15
CA ALA A 239 9.12 17.63 -12.34
C ALA A 239 10.27 17.99 -13.30
N GLU A 240 11.39 18.48 -12.79
CA GLU A 240 12.59 18.79 -13.59
C GLU A 240 13.11 17.57 -14.37
N MET A 241 13.00 16.38 -13.77
CA MET A 241 13.44 15.13 -14.41
C MET A 241 12.35 14.53 -15.32
N GLY A 242 11.08 14.65 -14.93
CA GLY A 242 9.95 13.95 -15.54
C GLY A 242 9.22 14.70 -16.63
N PHE A 243 9.24 16.03 -16.61
CA PHE A 243 8.51 16.88 -17.57
C PHE A 243 9.45 17.63 -18.51
N ASN A 244 8.92 18.01 -19.66
CA ASN A 244 9.60 18.95 -20.56
C ASN A 244 9.56 20.37 -19.98
N GLN A 245 10.44 21.24 -20.43
CA GLN A 245 10.49 22.62 -19.94
C GLN A 245 9.22 23.40 -20.29
N HIS A 246 8.74 24.23 -19.36
CA HIS A 246 7.62 25.15 -19.53
C HIS A 246 6.25 24.51 -19.80
N VAL A 247 6.10 23.20 -19.56
CA VAL A 247 4.80 22.50 -19.75
C VAL A 247 3.93 22.49 -18.49
N LEU A 248 4.46 22.83 -17.33
CA LEU A 248 3.68 22.97 -16.09
C LEU A 248 3.38 24.45 -15.87
N ASP A 249 2.12 24.78 -15.60
CA ASP A 249 1.76 26.11 -15.10
C ASP A 249 2.26 26.26 -13.64
N GLU A 250 2.57 27.49 -13.24
CA GLU A 250 3.22 27.79 -11.92
C GLU A 250 2.41 27.31 -10.72
N GLU A 251 1.09 27.22 -10.85
CA GLU A 251 0.18 26.84 -9.75
C GLU A 251 0.00 25.30 -9.62
N VAL A 252 0.43 24.49 -10.58
CA VAL A 252 0.20 23.04 -10.62
C VAL A 252 0.88 22.33 -9.45
N ILE A 253 2.18 22.58 -9.26
CA ILE A 253 2.96 21.94 -8.18
C ILE A 253 2.46 22.36 -6.80
N PRO A 254 2.26 23.66 -6.52
CA PRO A 254 1.68 24.09 -5.24
C PRO A 254 0.32 23.49 -4.94
N LEU A 255 -0.56 23.37 -5.95
CA LEU A 255 -1.87 22.77 -5.78
C LEU A 255 -1.78 21.26 -5.48
N CYS A 256 -0.97 20.50 -6.21
CA CYS A 256 -0.75 19.08 -5.92
C CYS A 256 -0.20 18.87 -4.50
N ALA A 257 0.75 19.71 -4.08
CA ALA A 257 1.34 19.65 -2.75
C ALA A 257 0.32 20.01 -1.64
N ALA A 258 -0.50 21.02 -1.86
CA ALA A 258 -1.54 21.43 -0.91
C ALA A 258 -2.60 20.33 -0.71
N LEU A 259 -3.10 19.74 -1.79
CA LEU A 259 -4.07 18.64 -1.75
C LEU A 259 -3.51 17.41 -1.02
N ALA A 260 -2.29 17.00 -1.35
CA ALA A 260 -1.67 15.86 -0.67
C ALA A 260 -1.35 16.13 0.81
N ALA A 261 -0.98 17.35 1.16
CA ALA A 261 -0.74 17.75 2.55
C ALA A 261 -2.04 17.73 3.39
N GLN A 262 -3.17 18.12 2.82
CA GLN A 262 -4.48 18.04 3.47
C GLN A 262 -4.90 16.60 3.75
N GLU A 263 -4.62 15.68 2.86
CA GLU A 263 -5.00 14.27 3.02
C GLU A 263 -4.11 13.52 4.01
N HIS A 264 -2.88 13.79 4.23
CA HIS A 264 -2.01 13.17 5.26
C HIS A 264 -0.53 13.47 5.07
N GLY A 265 -0.13 14.31 4.15
CA GLY A 265 1.27 14.61 3.84
C GLY A 265 1.99 13.43 3.17
N ASP A 266 1.27 12.71 2.29
CA ASP A 266 1.78 11.55 1.54
C ASP A 266 2.43 11.99 0.22
N ALA A 267 3.75 11.82 0.10
CA ALA A 267 4.48 12.16 -1.12
C ALA A 267 4.10 11.27 -2.32
N ARG A 268 3.63 10.03 -2.11
CA ARG A 268 3.14 9.17 -3.19
C ARG A 268 1.88 9.77 -3.81
N ARG A 269 0.95 10.24 -2.95
CA ARG A 269 -0.28 10.91 -3.40
C ARG A 269 0.03 12.17 -4.20
N ALA A 270 0.99 12.99 -3.74
CA ALA A 270 1.43 14.19 -4.44
C ALA A 270 2.00 13.87 -5.83
N LEU A 271 2.86 12.85 -5.92
CA LEU A 271 3.44 12.39 -7.19
C LEU A 271 2.39 11.81 -8.14
N ASP A 272 1.39 11.08 -7.61
CA ASP A 272 0.29 10.55 -8.44
C ASP A 272 -0.58 11.66 -8.99
N LEU A 273 -0.93 12.67 -8.19
CA LEU A 273 -1.67 13.85 -8.65
C LEU A 273 -0.92 14.51 -9.81
N LEU A 274 0.37 14.79 -9.65
CA LEU A 274 1.19 15.44 -10.68
C LEU A 274 1.31 14.57 -11.94
N ARG A 275 1.57 13.26 -11.79
CA ARG A 275 1.69 12.32 -12.90
C ARG A 275 0.40 12.20 -13.69
N ILE A 276 -0.73 12.00 -13.01
CA ILE A 276 -2.04 11.82 -13.65
C ILE A 276 -2.51 13.12 -14.30
N SER A 277 -2.22 14.28 -13.70
CA SER A 277 -2.50 15.59 -14.33
C SER A 277 -1.74 15.73 -15.66
N GLY A 278 -0.47 15.34 -15.69
CA GLY A 278 0.32 15.31 -16.92
C GLY A 278 -0.23 14.30 -17.95
N GLU A 279 -0.67 13.11 -17.51
CA GLU A 279 -1.27 12.12 -18.40
C GLU A 279 -2.60 12.59 -19.01
N LEU A 280 -3.42 13.33 -18.25
CA LEU A 280 -4.65 13.92 -18.74
C LEU A 280 -4.37 15.01 -19.79
N ALA A 281 -3.44 15.92 -19.51
CA ALA A 281 -3.02 16.93 -20.46
C ALA A 281 -2.47 16.32 -21.77
N ASP A 282 -1.66 15.26 -21.68
CA ASP A 282 -1.13 14.55 -22.83
C ASP A 282 -2.24 13.88 -23.67
N ARG A 283 -3.25 13.29 -23.03
CA ARG A 283 -4.43 12.71 -23.71
C ARG A 283 -5.32 13.75 -24.37
N GLU A 284 -5.49 14.91 -23.72
CA GLU A 284 -6.21 16.06 -24.26
C GLU A 284 -5.39 16.81 -25.34
N ARG A 285 -4.12 16.43 -25.55
CA ARG A 285 -3.17 17.10 -26.45
C ARG A 285 -2.96 18.57 -26.10
N ALA A 286 -3.06 18.89 -24.82
CA ALA A 286 -2.78 20.22 -24.32
C ALA A 286 -1.27 20.53 -24.44
N ASP A 287 -0.95 21.80 -24.62
CA ASP A 287 0.45 22.24 -24.65
C ASP A 287 1.03 22.41 -23.24
N LYS A 288 0.14 22.54 -22.22
CA LYS A 288 0.52 22.69 -20.83
C LYS A 288 -0.41 21.93 -19.88
N VAL A 289 0.13 21.55 -18.74
CA VAL A 289 -0.64 21.05 -17.59
C VAL A 289 -1.13 22.25 -16.77
N THR A 290 -2.40 22.30 -16.48
CA THR A 290 -3.07 23.39 -15.75
C THR A 290 -3.69 22.88 -14.46
N THR A 291 -4.19 23.78 -13.62
CA THR A 291 -4.92 23.45 -12.39
C THR A 291 -6.17 22.61 -12.64
N ASP A 292 -6.86 22.81 -13.80
CA ASP A 292 -7.99 21.98 -14.20
C ASP A 292 -7.61 20.51 -14.36
N HIS A 293 -6.43 20.22 -14.90
CA HIS A 293 -5.93 18.85 -15.01
C HIS A 293 -5.66 18.25 -13.63
N VAL A 294 -5.23 19.06 -12.64
CA VAL A 294 -5.02 18.61 -11.26
C VAL A 294 -6.35 18.23 -10.60
N HIS A 295 -7.39 19.05 -10.74
CA HIS A 295 -8.72 18.72 -10.22
C HIS A 295 -9.30 17.47 -10.87
N LYS A 296 -9.21 17.35 -12.22
CA LYS A 296 -9.60 16.12 -12.91
C LYS A 296 -8.81 14.89 -12.46
N ALA A 297 -7.52 15.06 -12.16
CA ALA A 297 -6.68 13.99 -11.64
C ALA A 297 -7.12 13.58 -10.23
N GLN A 298 -7.43 14.54 -9.37
CA GLN A 298 -7.98 14.29 -8.03
C GLN A 298 -9.26 13.48 -8.12
N ASP A 299 -10.24 13.97 -8.88
CA ASP A 299 -11.52 13.29 -9.11
C ASP A 299 -11.33 11.87 -9.64
N LYS A 300 -10.39 11.67 -10.56
CA LYS A 300 -10.08 10.36 -11.11
C LYS A 300 -9.50 9.40 -10.06
N ILE A 301 -8.53 9.85 -9.27
CA ILE A 301 -7.90 9.01 -8.24
C ILE A 301 -8.91 8.63 -7.16
N GLU A 302 -9.76 9.58 -6.74
CA GLU A 302 -10.83 9.32 -5.78
C GLU A 302 -11.86 8.33 -6.34
N THR A 303 -12.20 8.48 -7.63
CA THR A 303 -13.09 7.56 -8.34
C THR A 303 -12.52 6.15 -8.39
N ASP A 304 -11.29 6.01 -8.87
CA ASP A 304 -10.63 4.71 -9.02
C ASP A 304 -10.50 4.02 -7.64
N SER A 305 -10.17 4.78 -6.58
CA SER A 305 -10.07 4.28 -5.20
C SER A 305 -11.42 3.81 -4.65
N MET A 306 -12.50 4.56 -4.89
CA MET A 306 -13.84 4.19 -4.42
C MET A 306 -14.36 2.94 -5.15
N THR A 307 -14.19 2.86 -6.47
CA THR A 307 -14.58 1.69 -7.26
C THR A 307 -13.83 0.45 -6.80
N GLU A 308 -12.52 0.56 -6.54
CA GLU A 308 -11.71 -0.55 -6.02
C GLU A 308 -12.12 -0.95 -4.60
N CYS A 309 -12.42 0.01 -3.73
CA CYS A 309 -12.97 -0.25 -2.40
C CYS A 309 -14.25 -1.08 -2.50
N ILE A 310 -15.18 -0.71 -3.39
CA ILE A 310 -16.43 -1.46 -3.58
C ILE A 310 -16.16 -2.84 -4.17
N ARG A 311 -15.24 -2.95 -5.13
CA ARG A 311 -14.83 -4.22 -5.76
C ARG A 311 -14.29 -5.23 -4.75
N THR A 312 -13.57 -4.77 -3.73
CA THR A 312 -12.97 -5.62 -2.68
C THR A 312 -13.88 -5.91 -1.49
N LEU A 313 -15.08 -5.31 -1.43
CA LEU A 313 -16.04 -5.58 -0.35
C LEU A 313 -16.40 -7.08 -0.26
N PRO A 314 -16.61 -7.60 0.97
CA PRO A 314 -17.22 -8.93 1.16
C PRO A 314 -18.57 -9.05 0.45
N THR A 315 -18.88 -10.23 -0.07
CA THR A 315 -20.12 -10.47 -0.85
C THR A 315 -21.39 -10.04 -0.11
N GLN A 316 -21.46 -10.22 1.20
CA GLN A 316 -22.60 -9.80 2.02
C GLN A 316 -22.73 -8.26 2.09
N SER A 317 -21.60 -7.52 2.16
CA SER A 317 -21.60 -6.05 2.13
C SER A 317 -22.03 -5.54 0.75
N LYS A 318 -21.57 -6.18 -0.34
CA LYS A 318 -22.03 -5.91 -1.69
C LYS A 318 -23.55 -6.14 -1.85
N ALA A 319 -24.08 -7.23 -1.25
CA ALA A 319 -25.51 -7.52 -1.31
C ALA A 319 -26.35 -6.45 -0.59
N VAL A 320 -25.90 -5.95 0.55
CA VAL A 320 -26.56 -4.84 1.27
C VAL A 320 -26.53 -3.56 0.43
N LEU A 321 -25.38 -3.24 -0.17
CA LEU A 321 -25.20 -2.08 -1.03
C LEU A 321 -26.07 -2.18 -2.30
N PHE A 322 -26.18 -3.37 -2.87
CA PHE A 322 -27.03 -3.65 -4.02
C PHE A 322 -28.52 -3.47 -3.71
N CYS A 323 -28.98 -3.86 -2.50
CA CYS A 323 -30.34 -3.58 -2.06
C CYS A 323 -30.63 -2.08 -2.01
N MET A 324 -29.68 -1.26 -1.57
CA MET A 324 -29.81 0.19 -1.56
C MET A 324 -29.87 0.76 -2.97
N LEU A 325 -29.10 0.22 -3.92
CA LEU A 325 -29.16 0.61 -5.34
C LEU A 325 -30.52 0.30 -5.96
N ILE A 326 -31.10 -0.85 -5.65
CA ILE A 326 -32.44 -1.21 -6.10
C ILE A 326 -33.47 -0.21 -5.58
N LEU A 327 -33.45 0.09 -4.28
CA LEU A 327 -34.33 1.09 -3.67
C LEU A 327 -34.15 2.47 -4.34
N HIS A 328 -32.89 2.85 -4.62
CA HIS A 328 -32.60 4.11 -5.29
C HIS A 328 -33.16 4.15 -6.72
N LYS A 329 -33.00 3.09 -7.50
CA LYS A 329 -33.52 2.96 -8.87
C LYS A 329 -35.03 3.10 -8.91
N HIS A 330 -35.74 2.75 -7.82
CA HIS A 330 -37.20 2.92 -7.65
C HIS A 330 -37.60 4.26 -6.98
N GLY A 331 -36.66 5.23 -6.97
CA GLY A 331 -36.95 6.62 -6.58
C GLY A 331 -36.72 6.96 -5.11
N GLN A 332 -36.22 6.02 -4.30
CA GLN A 332 -35.96 6.27 -2.89
C GLN A 332 -34.53 6.82 -2.72
N LYS A 333 -34.40 8.10 -2.37
CA LYS A 333 -33.10 8.76 -2.18
C LYS A 333 -32.55 8.62 -0.75
N VAL A 334 -33.43 8.40 0.23
CA VAL A 334 -33.08 8.21 1.64
C VAL A 334 -33.65 6.87 2.09
N PHE A 335 -32.82 6.03 2.65
CA PHE A 335 -33.15 4.67 3.05
C PHE A 335 -33.28 4.57 4.56
N ILE A 336 -34.06 3.64 5.05
CA ILE A 336 -34.11 3.26 6.45
C ILE A 336 -33.68 1.80 6.61
N SER A 337 -33.12 1.45 7.79
CA SER A 337 -32.60 0.09 8.05
C SER A 337 -33.65 -1.01 7.83
N GLY A 338 -34.95 -0.71 8.09
CA GLY A 338 -36.05 -1.64 7.88
C GLY A 338 -36.26 -2.00 6.42
N ASP A 339 -36.24 -0.99 5.52
CA ASP A 339 -36.43 -1.20 4.09
C ASP A 339 -35.28 -2.00 3.49
N ILE A 340 -34.03 -1.65 3.85
CA ILE A 340 -32.86 -2.38 3.38
C ILE A 340 -32.92 -3.84 3.85
N THR A 341 -33.26 -4.09 5.13
CA THR A 341 -33.34 -5.45 5.67
C THR A 341 -34.43 -6.27 4.99
N ARG A 342 -35.56 -5.65 4.66
CA ARG A 342 -36.68 -6.29 3.95
C ARG A 342 -36.22 -6.72 2.56
N VAL A 343 -35.69 -5.80 1.76
CA VAL A 343 -35.21 -6.08 0.40
C VAL A 343 -34.08 -7.11 0.43
N TYR A 344 -33.16 -7.00 1.39
CA TYR A 344 -32.06 -7.96 1.57
C TYR A 344 -32.57 -9.40 1.80
N ARG A 345 -33.58 -9.58 2.67
CA ARG A 345 -34.14 -10.91 2.95
C ARG A 345 -34.75 -11.57 1.71
N SER A 346 -35.37 -10.79 0.84
CA SER A 346 -35.92 -11.30 -0.41
C SER A 346 -34.86 -11.60 -1.45
N LEU A 347 -33.79 -10.80 -1.50
CA LEU A 347 -32.73 -10.92 -2.52
C LEU A 347 -31.62 -11.93 -2.14
N ALA A 348 -31.29 -12.09 -0.85
CA ALA A 348 -30.17 -12.93 -0.43
C ALA A 348 -30.30 -14.38 -0.95
N PRO A 349 -31.49 -15.06 -0.89
CA PRO A 349 -31.63 -16.38 -1.48
C PRO A 349 -31.42 -16.43 -2.99
N ALA A 350 -31.84 -15.39 -3.73
CA ALA A 350 -31.66 -15.30 -5.17
C ALA A 350 -30.18 -15.09 -5.56
N LEU A 351 -29.40 -14.50 -4.65
CA LEU A 351 -27.96 -14.34 -4.75
C LEU A 351 -27.16 -15.55 -4.26
N HIS A 352 -27.84 -16.63 -3.87
CA HIS A 352 -27.23 -17.81 -3.23
C HIS A 352 -26.43 -17.47 -1.96
N LEU A 353 -26.97 -16.56 -1.13
CA LEU A 353 -26.38 -16.12 0.12
C LEU A 353 -27.25 -16.54 1.30
N ASP A 354 -26.58 -16.86 2.44
CA ASP A 354 -27.26 -17.06 3.70
C ASP A 354 -27.87 -15.75 4.19
N VAL A 355 -29.13 -15.82 4.65
CA VAL A 355 -29.85 -14.64 5.14
C VAL A 355 -29.34 -14.26 6.53
N LEU A 356 -28.73 -13.09 6.62
CA LEU A 356 -28.21 -12.54 7.86
C LEU A 356 -29.31 -11.98 8.76
N THR A 357 -29.04 -11.92 10.07
CA THR A 357 -29.90 -11.24 11.04
C THR A 357 -29.91 -9.73 10.80
N SER A 358 -31.01 -9.05 11.21
CA SER A 358 -31.12 -7.59 11.10
C SER A 358 -29.99 -6.84 11.82
N ARG A 359 -29.44 -7.42 12.91
CA ARG A 359 -28.28 -6.86 13.62
C ARG A 359 -27.05 -6.89 12.74
N ARG A 360 -26.76 -8.03 12.11
CA ARG A 360 -25.59 -8.15 11.23
C ARG A 360 -25.69 -7.26 9.98
N VAL A 361 -26.90 -7.12 9.40
CA VAL A 361 -27.13 -6.14 8.33
C VAL A 361 -26.85 -4.72 8.80
N SER A 362 -27.23 -4.36 10.02
CA SER A 362 -26.92 -3.03 10.59
C SER A 362 -25.42 -2.82 10.84
N ASP A 363 -24.67 -3.88 11.18
CA ASP A 363 -23.22 -3.82 11.32
C ASP A 363 -22.58 -3.55 9.96
N LEU A 364 -23.00 -4.27 8.90
CA LEU A 364 -22.52 -4.04 7.52
C LEU A 364 -22.83 -2.63 7.01
N ILE A 365 -24.02 -2.09 7.32
CA ILE A 365 -24.36 -0.69 7.02
C ILE A 365 -23.38 0.27 7.73
N SER A 366 -23.01 -0.03 8.97
CA SER A 366 -22.04 0.81 9.69
C SER A 366 -20.65 0.71 9.12
N GLU A 367 -20.22 -0.46 8.65
CA GLU A 367 -18.97 -0.66 7.89
C GLU A 367 -18.97 0.15 6.59
N LEU A 368 -20.04 0.11 5.80
CA LEU A 368 -20.18 0.91 4.56
C LEU A 368 -20.13 2.42 4.82
N ASN A 369 -20.67 2.88 5.95
CA ASN A 369 -20.58 4.28 6.37
C ASN A 369 -19.14 4.65 6.78
N MET A 370 -18.43 3.78 7.49
CA MET A 370 -17.00 4.02 7.83
C MET A 370 -16.10 4.08 6.60
N LEU A 371 -16.45 3.35 5.54
CA LEU A 371 -15.75 3.38 4.25
C LEU A 371 -16.12 4.59 3.39
N GLY A 372 -17.05 5.46 3.84
CA GLY A 372 -17.47 6.64 3.09
C GLY A 372 -18.32 6.34 1.84
N ILE A 373 -18.83 5.11 1.69
CA ILE A 373 -19.69 4.74 0.55
C ILE A 373 -21.11 5.29 0.73
N ILE A 374 -21.57 5.32 1.97
CA ILE A 374 -22.87 5.85 2.37
C ILE A 374 -22.70 6.79 3.56
N ASN A 375 -23.63 7.72 3.71
CA ASN A 375 -23.77 8.53 4.92
C ASN A 375 -24.95 8.08 5.75
N THR A 376 -24.84 8.21 7.09
CA THR A 376 -25.90 7.84 8.01
C THR A 376 -26.19 8.93 9.03
N ARG A 377 -27.47 9.13 9.40
CA ARG A 377 -27.85 9.95 10.54
C ARG A 377 -28.93 9.26 11.39
N LEU A 378 -28.91 9.49 12.67
CA LEU A 378 -29.93 9.03 13.59
C LEU A 378 -31.07 10.05 13.65
N VAL A 379 -32.28 9.60 13.33
CA VAL A 379 -33.51 10.42 13.41
C VAL A 379 -34.45 9.84 14.45
N ASN A 380 -34.98 10.70 15.30
CA ASN A 380 -35.98 10.31 16.31
C ASN A 380 -37.38 10.50 15.71
N ARG A 381 -38.11 9.43 15.48
CA ARG A 381 -39.50 9.46 14.94
C ARG A 381 -40.57 9.38 16.05
N GLY A 382 -40.30 9.93 17.22
CA GLY A 382 -41.24 10.00 18.32
C GLY A 382 -41.66 8.60 18.81
N ARG A 383 -42.95 8.28 18.73
CA ARG A 383 -43.53 6.95 19.20
C ARG A 383 -42.95 5.76 18.46
N HIS A 384 -42.34 5.92 17.28
CA HIS A 384 -41.72 4.85 16.48
C HIS A 384 -40.23 4.61 16.78
N GLY A 385 -39.69 5.28 17.81
CA GLY A 385 -38.33 5.09 18.24
C GLY A 385 -37.25 5.81 17.36
N ARG A 386 -35.98 5.41 17.55
CA ARG A 386 -34.86 5.94 16.78
C ARG A 386 -34.66 5.11 15.52
N THR A 387 -34.57 5.76 14.37
CA THR A 387 -34.32 5.14 13.08
C THR A 387 -33.05 5.75 12.46
N LYS A 388 -32.25 4.91 11.81
CA LYS A 388 -31.08 5.36 11.06
C LYS A 388 -31.50 5.64 9.62
N GLU A 389 -31.38 6.88 9.18
CA GLU A 389 -31.54 7.29 7.77
C GLU A 389 -30.19 7.24 7.08
N MET A 390 -30.18 6.80 5.83
CA MET A 390 -28.99 6.57 5.03
C MET A 390 -29.17 7.09 3.62
N TRP A 391 -28.08 7.53 3.01
CA TRP A 391 -28.04 7.94 1.58
C TRP A 391 -26.65 7.66 1.02
N PHE A 392 -26.53 7.59 -0.29
CA PHE A 392 -25.24 7.42 -0.95
C PHE A 392 -24.39 8.70 -0.83
N ASP A 393 -23.13 8.55 -0.52
CA ASP A 393 -22.10 9.59 -0.60
C ASP A 393 -21.35 9.47 -1.94
N ALA A 394 -21.05 8.24 -2.32
CA ALA A 394 -20.42 7.93 -3.59
C ALA A 394 -21.39 8.05 -4.77
N SER A 395 -20.85 8.30 -5.97
CA SER A 395 -21.61 8.28 -7.22
C SER A 395 -22.23 6.90 -7.48
N ILE A 396 -23.50 6.91 -7.85
CA ILE A 396 -24.27 5.68 -8.09
C ILE A 396 -23.68 4.85 -9.22
N ASP A 397 -23.19 5.50 -10.29
CA ASP A 397 -22.58 4.81 -11.43
C ASP A 397 -21.33 4.04 -11.01
N ARG A 398 -20.53 4.60 -10.10
CA ARG A 398 -19.33 3.96 -9.51
C ARG A 398 -19.69 2.76 -8.65
N ILE A 399 -20.77 2.90 -7.86
CA ILE A 399 -21.25 1.79 -7.02
C ILE A 399 -21.71 0.63 -7.91
N TRP A 400 -22.43 0.94 -8.98
CA TRP A 400 -22.84 -0.04 -9.99
C TRP A 400 -21.64 -0.74 -10.63
N GLU A 401 -20.64 0.01 -11.07
CA GLU A 401 -19.41 -0.51 -11.67
C GLU A 401 -18.66 -1.47 -10.72
N GLY A 402 -18.45 -1.04 -9.46
CA GLY A 402 -17.75 -1.85 -8.46
C GLY A 402 -18.49 -3.13 -8.06
N ILE A 403 -19.83 -3.14 -8.14
CA ILE A 403 -20.65 -4.33 -7.85
C ILE A 403 -20.72 -5.28 -9.05
N HIS A 404 -20.83 -4.75 -10.27
CA HIS A 404 -20.93 -5.58 -11.49
C HIS A 404 -19.64 -6.29 -11.87
N ASP A 405 -18.49 -5.80 -11.40
CA ASP A 405 -17.19 -6.46 -11.54
C ASP A 405 -17.01 -7.66 -10.57
N ASP A 406 -18.11 -8.22 -10.04
CA ASP A 406 -18.05 -9.44 -9.21
C ASP A 406 -17.67 -10.65 -10.09
N PRO A 407 -16.56 -11.37 -9.76
CA PRO A 407 -16.10 -12.52 -10.53
C PRO A 407 -17.13 -13.65 -10.70
N ASN A 408 -18.16 -13.66 -9.87
CA ASN A 408 -19.23 -14.67 -9.89
C ASN A 408 -20.51 -14.19 -10.61
N GLU A 409 -20.50 -12.99 -11.20
CA GLU A 409 -21.65 -12.39 -11.91
C GLU A 409 -22.98 -12.40 -11.13
N ARG A 410 -22.93 -12.55 -9.81
CA ARG A 410 -24.11 -12.75 -8.93
C ARG A 410 -25.09 -11.59 -9.00
N PHE A 411 -24.58 -10.37 -9.20
CA PHE A 411 -25.38 -9.13 -9.18
C PHE A 411 -25.89 -8.71 -10.56
N THR A 412 -25.54 -9.44 -11.64
CA THR A 412 -25.92 -9.11 -13.01
C THR A 412 -27.18 -9.81 -13.48
N ALA A 413 -27.51 -10.97 -12.92
CA ALA A 413 -28.51 -11.91 -13.45
C ALA A 413 -29.79 -12.03 -12.57
N ILE A 414 -30.16 -11.00 -11.80
CA ILE A 414 -31.37 -11.09 -10.95
C ILE A 414 -32.63 -10.82 -11.80
N PRO A 415 -33.59 -11.77 -11.84
CA PRO A 415 -34.87 -11.58 -12.53
C PRO A 415 -35.64 -10.38 -12.00
N SER A 416 -36.23 -9.59 -12.92
CA SER A 416 -37.02 -8.40 -12.59
C SER A 416 -38.18 -8.68 -11.64
N GLU A 417 -38.73 -9.89 -11.69
CA GLU A 417 -39.83 -10.37 -10.82
C GLU A 417 -39.41 -10.42 -9.35
N ILE A 418 -38.20 -10.93 -9.06
CA ILE A 418 -37.69 -11.00 -7.68
C ILE A 418 -37.44 -9.61 -7.12
N VAL A 419 -37.00 -8.68 -7.98
CA VAL A 419 -36.80 -7.28 -7.57
C VAL A 419 -38.14 -6.62 -7.26
N GLN A 420 -39.19 -6.86 -8.07
CA GLN A 420 -40.51 -6.34 -7.80
C GLN A 420 -41.16 -6.93 -6.54
N ASP A 421 -41.04 -8.23 -6.31
CA ASP A 421 -41.52 -8.86 -5.08
C ASP A 421 -40.82 -8.34 -3.83
N ALA A 422 -39.49 -8.09 -3.92
CA ALA A 422 -38.70 -7.50 -2.84
C ALA A 422 -39.15 -6.06 -2.48
N LEU A 423 -39.61 -5.30 -3.46
CA LEU A 423 -40.08 -3.92 -3.29
C LEU A 423 -41.52 -3.83 -2.79
N THR A 424 -42.40 -4.69 -3.27
CA THR A 424 -43.83 -4.68 -2.91
C THR A 424 -44.10 -5.35 -1.55
N GLY A 425 -43.11 -6.04 -0.97
CA GLY A 425 -43.28 -6.79 0.28
C GLY A 425 -44.28 -7.89 0.04
N GLY A 426 -43.88 -9.02 -0.53
CA GLY A 426 -44.78 -10.15 -0.78
C GLY A 426 -45.71 -10.40 0.43
N ILE A 427 -46.98 -10.37 0.14
CA ILE A 427 -48.10 -10.60 1.06
C ILE A 427 -47.99 -11.98 1.69
#